data_aeb2b2930def596a70b2939ac393fbbf
#
_entry.id   aeb2b2930def596a70b2939ac393fbbf
#
_cell.length_a   1.000
_cell.length_b   1.000
_cell.length_c   1.000
_cell.angle_alpha   90.00
_cell.angle_beta   90.00
_cell.angle_gamma   90.00
#
_symmetry.space_group_name_H-M   'P 1'
#
loop_
_entity.id
_entity.type
_entity.pdbx_description
1 polymer ?
#
loop_
_entity_poly.entity_id
_entity_poly.type
_entity_poly.pdbx_seq_one_letter_code
_entity_poly.pdbx_strand_id
1 'polypeptide(L)'
;MIEAGRIAINGKAIETPATVLTSLHGVTVDGRPVQAPAPARLFLFHKPAGLLTTERDPKGRPTIYDKLPSDLPRVVPVGRLDLNTEGLLLLTTDGELKRQLELPAVGVERSYRARAFGNVTQAQLESLIEGIEIEGVRYGSIDANLERRTGANVWIEMRLKEGKNREVRRVLEFLGLQVSRLIRTAYGPFILADLPVGEVGEVRQHDLVAFRKTLKAAPHAPGSGKPPALRAIAPPAAPGGRRGRPRHRSGPAPTKPRG
;
A
#
# COMPACT_ATOMS: atom_id res chain seq x y z
N MET A 1 16.71 22.78 23.73
CA MET A 1 17.42 21.99 24.78
C MET A 1 18.94 22.07 24.62
N ILE A 2 19.50 21.85 23.44
CA ILE A 2 20.95 21.96 23.20
C ILE A 2 21.40 23.41 23.44
N GLU A 3 20.79 24.38 22.77
CA GLU A 3 21.07 25.81 22.95
C GLU A 3 20.92 26.32 24.39
N ALA A 4 20.15 25.63 25.21
CA ALA A 4 19.99 25.91 26.63
C ALA A 4 20.99 25.15 27.52
N GLY A 5 21.98 24.45 26.95
CA GLY A 5 23.01 23.70 27.68
C GLY A 5 22.49 22.50 28.51
N ARG A 6 21.25 22.06 28.24
CA ARG A 6 20.58 21.01 29.03
C ARG A 6 21.01 19.60 28.66
N ILE A 7 21.72 19.43 27.54
CA ILE A 7 22.21 18.13 27.06
C ILE A 7 23.72 18.10 27.22
N ALA A 8 24.25 17.06 27.87
CA ALA A 8 25.67 16.88 28.07
C ALA A 8 26.11 15.45 27.68
N ILE A 9 27.36 15.31 27.25
CA ILE A 9 28.04 14.03 27.02
C ILE A 9 29.21 13.95 28.00
N ASN A 10 29.24 12.91 28.82
CA ASN A 10 30.29 12.73 29.85
C ASN A 10 30.49 13.99 30.70
N GLY A 11 29.40 14.67 31.03
CA GLY A 11 29.41 15.89 31.87
C GLY A 11 29.72 17.19 31.11
N LYS A 12 30.06 17.14 29.79
CA LYS A 12 30.31 18.34 28.98
C LYS A 12 29.06 18.68 28.17
N ALA A 13 28.55 19.91 28.26
CA ALA A 13 27.39 20.35 27.52
C ALA A 13 27.66 20.30 25.99
N ILE A 14 26.63 19.90 25.23
CA ILE A 14 26.65 19.94 23.77
C ILE A 14 26.28 21.36 23.34
N GLU A 15 27.10 21.97 22.48
CA GLU A 15 26.90 23.35 22.00
C GLU A 15 26.16 23.41 20.67
N THR A 16 26.14 22.33 19.90
CA THR A 16 25.53 22.31 18.56
C THR A 16 24.63 21.10 18.32
N PRO A 17 23.46 21.29 17.70
CA PRO A 17 22.57 20.20 17.29
C PRO A 17 23.18 19.32 16.18
N ALA A 18 24.26 19.76 15.54
CA ALA A 18 24.97 18.98 14.51
C ALA A 18 25.87 17.89 15.12
N THR A 19 25.98 17.78 16.45
CA THR A 19 26.76 16.74 17.12
C THR A 19 26.22 15.36 16.80
N VAL A 20 27.03 14.54 16.12
CA VAL A 20 26.66 13.16 15.76
C VAL A 20 26.99 12.25 16.94
N LEU A 21 26.01 11.52 17.43
CA LEU A 21 26.17 10.54 18.49
C LEU A 21 26.20 9.12 17.92
N THR A 22 27.22 8.36 18.23
CA THR A 22 27.31 6.93 17.91
C THR A 22 26.65 6.05 18.97
N SER A 23 26.46 6.59 20.18
CA SER A 23 25.88 5.91 21.34
C SER A 23 25.25 6.95 22.26
N LEU A 24 24.25 6.53 23.04
CA LEU A 24 23.67 7.33 24.13
C LEU A 24 24.41 7.14 25.46
N HIS A 25 25.48 6.36 25.48
CA HIS A 25 26.30 6.17 26.68
C HIS A 25 26.94 7.51 27.11
N GLY A 26 26.77 7.84 28.39
CA GLY A 26 27.29 9.11 28.94
C GLY A 26 26.48 10.35 28.55
N VAL A 27 25.41 10.22 27.78
CA VAL A 27 24.51 11.34 27.47
C VAL A 27 23.57 11.58 28.64
N THR A 28 23.45 12.86 29.04
CA THR A 28 22.50 13.29 30.08
C THR A 28 21.63 14.43 29.56
N VAL A 29 20.39 14.50 30.05
CA VAL A 29 19.46 15.63 29.89
C VAL A 29 19.12 16.14 31.28
N ASP A 30 19.40 17.42 31.54
CA ASP A 30 19.26 18.03 32.88
C ASP A 30 19.99 17.21 33.98
N GLY A 31 21.19 16.69 33.66
CA GLY A 31 21.97 15.87 34.55
C GLY A 31 21.51 14.44 34.72
N ARG A 32 20.35 14.05 34.15
CA ARG A 32 19.81 12.67 34.22
C ARG A 32 20.29 11.85 33.04
N PRO A 33 20.81 10.63 33.23
CA PRO A 33 21.23 9.76 32.16
C PRO A 33 20.09 9.46 31.18
N VAL A 34 20.36 9.53 29.87
CA VAL A 34 19.43 9.09 28.86
C VAL A 34 19.45 7.56 28.83
N GLN A 35 18.30 6.96 29.04
CA GLN A 35 18.16 5.51 28.95
C GLN A 35 18.32 5.05 27.50
N ALA A 36 18.90 3.85 27.32
CA ALA A 36 18.92 3.21 26.01
C ALA A 36 17.49 3.08 25.46
N PRO A 37 17.29 3.29 24.16
CA PRO A 37 15.97 3.11 23.55
C PRO A 37 15.44 1.71 23.88
N ALA A 38 14.17 1.62 24.23
CA ALA A 38 13.52 0.33 24.37
C ALA A 38 13.61 -0.46 23.05
N PRO A 39 13.69 -1.80 23.10
CA PRO A 39 13.69 -2.60 21.88
C PRO A 39 12.52 -2.24 20.96
N ALA A 40 12.78 -2.17 19.64
CA ALA A 40 11.73 -1.94 18.67
C ALA A 40 10.65 -3.01 18.77
N ARG A 41 9.39 -2.59 18.79
CA ARG A 41 8.22 -3.48 18.72
C ARG A 41 7.50 -3.28 17.39
N LEU A 42 6.95 -4.37 16.87
CA LEU A 42 6.18 -4.38 15.62
C LEU A 42 4.82 -5.02 15.90
N PHE A 43 3.77 -4.41 15.34
CA PHE A 43 2.40 -4.87 15.51
C PHE A 43 1.74 -5.04 14.16
N LEU A 44 0.86 -6.01 14.07
CA LEU A 44 -0.04 -6.27 12.96
C LEU A 44 -1.39 -5.66 13.31
N PHE A 45 -1.89 -4.75 12.51
CA PHE A 45 -3.22 -4.18 12.66
C PHE A 45 -4.09 -4.57 11.47
N HIS A 46 -5.24 -5.19 11.73
CA HIS A 46 -6.23 -5.42 10.69
C HIS A 46 -7.06 -4.15 10.50
N LYS A 47 -6.55 -3.25 9.69
CA LYS A 47 -7.22 -1.99 9.39
C LYS A 47 -8.57 -2.25 8.69
N PRO A 48 -9.71 -1.81 9.23
CA PRO A 48 -10.97 -1.80 8.50
C PRO A 48 -10.99 -0.74 7.40
N ALA A 49 -11.93 -0.85 6.46
CA ALA A 49 -12.27 0.24 5.55
C ALA A 49 -12.81 1.44 6.33
N GLY A 50 -12.72 2.64 5.75
CA GLY A 50 -13.27 3.87 6.34
C GLY A 50 -12.37 4.60 7.33
N LEU A 51 -11.16 4.11 7.61
CA LEU A 51 -10.17 4.77 8.46
C LEU A 51 -9.01 5.35 7.64
N LEU A 52 -8.60 6.56 7.98
CA LEU A 52 -7.40 7.19 7.42
C LEU A 52 -6.14 6.72 8.14
N THR A 53 -5.07 6.48 7.38
CA THR A 53 -3.74 6.18 7.93
C THR A 53 -2.98 7.48 8.18
N THR A 54 -3.47 8.29 9.11
CA THR A 54 -2.88 9.57 9.53
C THR A 54 -3.12 9.80 11.01
N GLU A 55 -2.29 10.60 11.65
CA GLU A 55 -2.46 10.97 13.06
C GLU A 55 -3.66 11.90 13.27
N ARG A 56 -3.87 12.84 12.35
CA ARG A 56 -4.99 13.79 12.38
C ARG A 56 -5.54 14.04 10.98
N ASP A 57 -6.83 14.27 10.88
CA ASP A 57 -7.48 14.71 9.66
C ASP A 57 -8.12 16.09 9.87
N PRO A 58 -7.77 17.10 9.05
CA PRO A 58 -8.39 18.46 9.17
C PRO A 58 -9.90 18.48 8.97
N LYS A 59 -10.46 17.45 8.30
CA LYS A 59 -11.91 17.31 8.05
C LYS A 59 -12.63 16.47 9.10
N GLY A 60 -11.94 16.05 10.17
CA GLY A 60 -12.53 15.27 11.26
C GLY A 60 -12.95 13.85 10.89
N ARG A 61 -12.45 13.30 9.77
CA ARG A 61 -12.72 11.91 9.40
C ARG A 61 -11.97 10.95 10.33
N PRO A 62 -12.54 9.77 10.64
CA PRO A 62 -11.91 8.83 11.56
C PRO A 62 -10.56 8.34 11.03
N THR A 63 -9.61 8.21 11.94
CA THR A 63 -8.26 7.73 11.68
C THR A 63 -8.05 6.34 12.29
N ILE A 64 -6.91 5.71 11.99
CA ILE A 64 -6.54 4.44 12.62
C ILE A 64 -6.44 4.58 14.14
N TYR A 65 -5.97 5.74 14.65
CA TYR A 65 -5.75 5.96 16.07
C TYR A 65 -7.04 6.00 16.90
N ASP A 66 -8.18 6.31 16.26
CA ASP A 66 -9.49 6.27 16.92
C ASP A 66 -9.98 4.84 17.19
N LYS A 67 -9.28 3.81 16.66
CA LYS A 67 -9.63 2.39 16.78
C LYS A 67 -8.54 1.55 17.44
N LEU A 68 -7.33 2.10 17.61
CA LEU A 68 -6.28 1.36 18.28
C LEU A 68 -6.58 1.21 19.77
N PRO A 69 -6.21 0.06 20.40
CA PRO A 69 -6.32 -0.14 21.85
C PRO A 69 -5.59 0.95 22.63
N SER A 70 -6.18 1.39 23.73
CA SER A 70 -5.63 2.46 24.58
C SER A 70 -4.37 2.07 25.36
N ASP A 71 -4.15 0.77 25.56
CA ASP A 71 -2.97 0.17 26.21
C ASP A 71 -1.79 -0.03 25.24
N LEU A 72 -2.01 0.22 23.94
CA LEU A 72 -0.96 0.12 22.96
C LEU A 72 0.08 1.24 23.20
N PRO A 73 1.39 0.95 23.15
CA PRO A 73 2.41 1.99 23.23
C PRO A 73 2.26 2.97 22.05
N ARG A 74 2.89 4.13 22.16
CA ARG A 74 2.91 5.06 21.02
C ARG A 74 3.52 4.39 19.80
N VAL A 75 2.72 4.17 18.77
CA VAL A 75 3.11 3.54 17.51
C VAL A 75 2.94 4.47 16.33
N VAL A 76 3.71 4.21 15.28
CA VAL A 76 3.57 4.86 13.97
C VAL A 76 3.33 3.80 12.88
N PRO A 77 2.48 4.09 11.87
CA PRO A 77 2.22 3.14 10.80
C PRO A 77 3.41 3.04 9.85
N VAL A 78 3.67 1.85 9.34
CA VAL A 78 4.61 1.57 8.26
C VAL A 78 3.87 1.65 6.92
N GLY A 79 4.14 2.69 6.18
CA GLY A 79 3.39 3.03 4.98
C GLY A 79 1.95 3.42 5.28
N ARG A 80 1.13 3.35 4.25
CA ARG A 80 -0.29 3.69 4.34
C ARG A 80 -1.14 2.67 3.63
N LEU A 81 -2.40 2.58 4.04
CA LEU A 81 -3.50 2.03 3.29
C LEU A 81 -4.53 3.13 3.03
N ASP A 82 -5.10 3.16 1.84
CA ASP A 82 -6.15 4.12 1.49
C ASP A 82 -7.38 3.97 2.39
N LEU A 83 -8.23 4.98 2.41
CA LEU A 83 -9.48 5.00 3.19
C LEU A 83 -10.29 3.71 3.02
N ASN A 84 -10.52 3.29 1.75
CA ASN A 84 -11.31 2.13 1.37
C ASN A 84 -10.47 0.86 1.14
N THR A 85 -9.23 0.81 1.64
CA THR A 85 -8.39 -0.39 1.61
C THR A 85 -8.33 -0.98 3.01
N GLU A 86 -8.53 -2.29 3.09
CA GLU A 86 -8.57 -3.08 4.31
C GLU A 86 -7.30 -3.91 4.47
N GLY A 87 -7.17 -4.56 5.62
CA GLY A 87 -6.19 -5.62 5.85
C GLY A 87 -4.97 -5.18 6.61
N LEU A 88 -3.86 -5.87 6.39
CA LEU A 88 -2.67 -5.77 7.20
C LEU A 88 -1.99 -4.39 7.09
N LEU A 89 -1.98 -3.66 8.19
CA LEU A 89 -1.15 -2.47 8.38
C LEU A 89 -0.14 -2.76 9.51
N LEU A 90 1.13 -2.59 9.22
CA LEU A 90 2.17 -2.70 10.24
C LEU A 90 2.26 -1.40 11.04
N LEU A 91 2.40 -1.54 12.37
CA LEU A 91 2.63 -0.42 13.28
C LEU A 91 3.90 -0.69 14.07
N THR A 92 4.72 0.32 14.34
CA THR A 92 5.97 0.13 15.10
C THR A 92 6.21 1.26 16.08
N THR A 93 6.95 0.94 17.16
CA THR A 93 7.47 1.94 18.12
C THR A 93 8.78 2.58 17.62
N ASP A 94 9.38 2.07 16.53
CA ASP A 94 10.72 2.45 16.04
C ASP A 94 10.63 3.16 14.69
N GLY A 95 10.95 4.44 14.67
CA GLY A 95 10.95 5.26 13.46
C GLY A 95 12.01 4.85 12.43
N GLU A 96 13.12 4.26 12.86
CA GLU A 96 14.16 3.76 11.95
C GLU A 96 13.68 2.51 11.21
N LEU A 97 13.07 1.56 11.94
CA LEU A 97 12.44 0.38 11.35
C LEU A 97 11.35 0.78 10.35
N LYS A 98 10.50 1.76 10.71
CA LYS A 98 9.51 2.33 9.79
C LYS A 98 10.18 2.80 8.50
N ARG A 99 11.20 3.64 8.61
CA ARG A 99 11.94 4.18 7.45
C ARG A 99 12.53 3.07 6.59
N GLN A 100 13.18 2.08 7.19
CA GLN A 100 13.77 0.94 6.47
C GLN A 100 12.71 0.18 5.66
N LEU A 101 11.53 -0.08 6.24
CA LEU A 101 10.45 -0.81 5.59
C LEU A 101 9.75 -0.02 4.47
N GLU A 102 9.77 1.31 4.55
CA GLU A 102 9.17 2.19 3.55
C GLU A 102 10.09 2.47 2.36
N LEU A 103 11.41 2.23 2.48
CA LEU A 103 12.34 2.46 1.38
C LEU A 103 12.03 1.54 0.19
N PRO A 104 11.77 2.10 -1.01
CA PRO A 104 11.51 1.30 -2.21
C PRO A 104 12.66 0.34 -2.57
N ALA A 105 13.91 0.75 -2.29
CA ALA A 105 15.11 -0.06 -2.55
C ALA A 105 15.15 -1.37 -1.74
N VAL A 106 14.44 -1.46 -0.63
CA VAL A 106 14.34 -2.69 0.18
C VAL A 106 13.43 -3.72 -0.48
N GLY A 107 12.49 -3.29 -1.31
CA GLY A 107 11.65 -4.17 -2.14
C GLY A 107 10.85 -5.20 -1.34
N VAL A 108 10.40 -4.87 -0.14
CA VAL A 108 9.55 -5.78 0.64
C VAL A 108 8.27 -6.07 -0.12
N GLU A 109 7.99 -7.35 -0.36
CA GLU A 109 6.80 -7.78 -1.08
C GLU A 109 5.52 -7.52 -0.28
N ARG A 110 4.47 -7.11 -0.97
CA ARG A 110 3.13 -6.92 -0.42
C ARG A 110 2.14 -7.74 -1.23
N SER A 111 1.30 -8.50 -0.53
CA SER A 111 0.24 -9.30 -1.16
C SER A 111 -1.12 -8.67 -0.91
N TYR A 112 -1.94 -8.69 -1.93
CA TYR A 112 -3.29 -8.15 -1.91
C TYR A 112 -4.29 -9.14 -2.47
N ARG A 113 -5.52 -9.10 -1.99
CA ARG A 113 -6.69 -9.69 -2.61
C ARG A 113 -7.66 -8.58 -3.02
N ALA A 114 -7.98 -8.53 -4.29
CA ALA A 114 -8.91 -7.55 -4.85
C ALA A 114 -10.18 -8.25 -5.31
N ARG A 115 -11.34 -7.75 -4.89
CA ARG A 115 -12.62 -8.06 -5.52
C ARG A 115 -12.94 -6.97 -6.52
N ALA A 116 -13.15 -7.34 -7.76
CA ALA A 116 -13.45 -6.40 -8.83
C ALA A 116 -14.63 -6.88 -9.68
N PHE A 117 -15.31 -5.92 -10.32
CA PHE A 117 -16.34 -6.17 -11.31
C PHE A 117 -15.77 -5.94 -12.71
N GLY A 118 -16.03 -6.84 -13.64
CA GLY A 118 -15.57 -6.77 -15.03
C GLY A 118 -15.01 -8.09 -15.52
N ASN A 119 -14.49 -8.06 -16.74
CA ASN A 119 -13.91 -9.23 -17.39
C ASN A 119 -12.41 -9.06 -17.54
N VAL A 120 -11.66 -10.06 -17.09
CA VAL A 120 -10.21 -10.18 -17.24
C VAL A 120 -9.87 -11.64 -17.46
N THR A 121 -8.88 -11.92 -18.27
CA THR A 121 -8.34 -13.27 -18.47
C THR A 121 -7.11 -13.48 -17.60
N GLN A 122 -6.78 -14.74 -17.31
CA GLN A 122 -5.55 -15.09 -16.61
C GLN A 122 -4.31 -14.58 -17.36
N ALA A 123 -4.29 -14.69 -18.69
CA ALA A 123 -3.18 -14.21 -19.52
C ALA A 123 -2.95 -12.68 -19.42
N GLN A 124 -4.03 -11.89 -19.29
CA GLN A 124 -3.90 -10.43 -19.06
C GLN A 124 -3.31 -10.13 -17.68
N LEU A 125 -3.62 -10.93 -16.66
CA LEU A 125 -3.02 -10.79 -15.34
C LEU A 125 -1.55 -11.20 -15.35
N GLU A 126 -1.22 -12.32 -15.98
CA GLU A 126 0.16 -12.82 -16.10
C GLU A 126 1.07 -11.84 -16.84
N SER A 127 0.55 -11.10 -17.84
CA SER A 127 1.35 -10.09 -18.54
C SER A 127 1.84 -8.95 -17.64
N LEU A 128 1.26 -8.75 -16.46
CA LEU A 128 1.69 -7.75 -15.49
C LEU A 128 3.06 -8.06 -14.87
N ILE A 129 3.57 -9.28 -15.02
CA ILE A 129 4.91 -9.66 -14.55
C ILE A 129 6.01 -8.84 -15.24
N GLU A 130 5.78 -8.41 -16.48
CA GLU A 130 6.70 -7.54 -17.23
C GLU A 130 6.64 -6.07 -16.77
N GLY A 131 5.71 -5.76 -15.86
CA GLY A 131 5.38 -4.41 -15.48
C GLY A 131 4.52 -3.71 -16.54
N ILE A 132 3.98 -2.55 -16.20
CA ILE A 132 3.07 -1.80 -17.06
C ILE A 132 3.28 -0.31 -16.93
N GLU A 133 3.03 0.43 -18.02
CA GLU A 133 3.02 1.89 -18.00
C GLU A 133 1.59 2.41 -18.19
N ILE A 134 1.14 3.25 -17.27
CA ILE A 134 -0.20 3.84 -17.27
C ILE A 134 -0.05 5.34 -17.11
N GLU A 135 -0.52 6.12 -18.07
CA GLU A 135 -0.48 7.60 -18.06
C GLU A 135 0.93 8.15 -17.75
N GLY A 136 1.97 7.55 -18.36
CA GLY A 136 3.37 7.96 -18.15
C GLY A 136 3.99 7.49 -16.82
N VAL A 137 3.24 6.79 -15.98
CA VAL A 137 3.74 6.17 -14.75
C VAL A 137 4.06 4.71 -14.99
N ARG A 138 5.34 4.34 -14.86
CA ARG A 138 5.75 2.95 -14.94
C ARG A 138 5.53 2.25 -13.61
N TYR A 139 4.84 1.12 -13.64
CA TYR A 139 4.69 0.17 -12.55
C TYR A 139 5.61 -1.02 -12.80
N GLY A 140 6.27 -1.51 -11.75
CA GLY A 140 7.17 -2.67 -11.84
C GLY A 140 6.44 -3.98 -12.02
N SER A 141 7.17 -5.07 -11.87
CA SER A 141 6.63 -6.42 -11.96
C SER A 141 5.54 -6.68 -10.91
N ILE A 142 4.40 -7.20 -11.35
CA ILE A 142 3.29 -7.60 -10.51
C ILE A 142 2.94 -9.05 -10.84
N ASP A 143 3.03 -9.93 -9.85
CA ASP A 143 2.48 -11.30 -9.96
C ASP A 143 0.98 -11.22 -9.63
N ALA A 144 0.14 -11.54 -10.61
CA ALA A 144 -1.32 -11.42 -10.48
C ALA A 144 -2.02 -12.69 -10.97
N ASN A 145 -2.92 -13.22 -10.13
CA ASN A 145 -3.60 -14.49 -10.38
C ASN A 145 -5.09 -14.39 -10.13
N LEU A 146 -5.88 -14.95 -11.03
CA LEU A 146 -7.33 -15.08 -10.87
C LEU A 146 -7.63 -16.21 -9.89
N GLU A 147 -8.13 -15.89 -8.69
CA GLU A 147 -8.51 -16.89 -7.69
C GLU A 147 -9.89 -17.50 -7.96
N ARG A 148 -10.87 -16.66 -8.24
CA ARG A 148 -12.26 -17.09 -8.40
C ARG A 148 -13.07 -16.09 -9.21
N ARG A 149 -14.00 -16.60 -10.01
CA ARG A 149 -14.99 -15.82 -10.75
C ARG A 149 -16.40 -16.23 -10.34
N THR A 150 -17.28 -15.26 -10.17
CA THR A 150 -18.70 -15.47 -9.90
C THR A 150 -19.49 -14.43 -10.72
N GLY A 151 -20.01 -14.84 -11.88
CA GLY A 151 -20.56 -13.91 -12.86
C GLY A 151 -19.51 -12.89 -13.32
N ALA A 152 -19.85 -11.61 -13.25
CA ALA A 152 -18.92 -10.51 -13.57
C ALA A 152 -18.02 -10.09 -12.40
N ASN A 153 -18.16 -10.71 -11.21
CA ASN A 153 -17.26 -10.46 -10.09
C ASN A 153 -16.08 -11.42 -10.13
N VAL A 154 -14.89 -10.88 -9.92
CA VAL A 154 -13.64 -11.64 -9.86
C VAL A 154 -12.89 -11.35 -8.57
N TRP A 155 -12.23 -12.37 -8.02
CA TRP A 155 -11.23 -12.23 -6.98
C TRP A 155 -9.86 -12.46 -7.60
N ILE A 156 -8.94 -11.55 -7.34
CA ILE A 156 -7.59 -11.53 -7.89
C ILE A 156 -6.60 -11.42 -6.74
N GLU A 157 -5.63 -12.33 -6.67
CA GLU A 157 -4.46 -12.18 -5.83
C GLU A 157 -3.39 -11.40 -6.58
N MET A 158 -2.73 -10.45 -5.91
CA MET A 158 -1.66 -9.64 -6.50
C MET A 158 -0.50 -9.51 -5.53
N ARG A 159 0.73 -9.71 -6.02
CA ARG A 159 1.97 -9.55 -5.26
C ARG A 159 2.88 -8.57 -5.98
N LEU A 160 3.41 -7.61 -5.22
CA LEU A 160 4.25 -6.55 -5.77
C LEU A 160 5.26 -6.06 -4.73
N LYS A 161 6.42 -5.57 -5.20
CA LYS A 161 7.50 -5.06 -4.34
C LYS A 161 7.51 -3.54 -4.23
N GLU A 162 6.73 -2.88 -5.06
CA GLU A 162 6.53 -1.43 -5.02
C GLU A 162 5.38 -1.04 -4.09
N GLY A 163 5.14 0.24 -3.94
CA GLY A 163 4.05 0.78 -3.13
C GLY A 163 3.66 2.16 -3.64
N LYS A 164 3.57 2.32 -4.95
CA LYS A 164 3.13 3.57 -5.58
C LYS A 164 1.69 3.88 -5.19
N ASN A 165 1.33 5.15 -5.25
CA ASN A 165 0.02 5.60 -4.85
C ASN A 165 -1.09 4.85 -5.63
N ARG A 166 -1.98 4.16 -4.89
CA ARG A 166 -3.11 3.40 -5.42
C ARG A 166 -2.75 2.40 -6.54
N GLU A 167 -1.54 1.88 -6.55
CA GLU A 167 -0.97 1.05 -7.60
C GLU A 167 -1.89 -0.10 -8.02
N VAL A 168 -2.30 -0.96 -7.08
CA VAL A 168 -3.20 -2.10 -7.36
C VAL A 168 -4.51 -1.63 -8.02
N ARG A 169 -5.13 -0.56 -7.52
CA ARG A 169 -6.39 -0.05 -8.07
C ARG A 169 -6.19 0.49 -9.48
N ARG A 170 -5.15 1.29 -9.71
CA ARG A 170 -4.86 1.87 -11.03
C ARG A 170 -4.58 0.79 -12.08
N VAL A 171 -3.82 -0.23 -11.71
CA VAL A 171 -3.50 -1.35 -12.63
C VAL A 171 -4.76 -2.14 -12.98
N LEU A 172 -5.61 -2.47 -12.01
CA LEU A 172 -6.86 -3.18 -12.26
C LEU A 172 -7.88 -2.32 -13.03
N GLU A 173 -7.98 -1.03 -12.72
CA GLU A 173 -8.81 -0.06 -13.46
C GLU A 173 -8.36 0.07 -14.92
N PHE A 174 -7.05 0.06 -15.18
CA PHE A 174 -6.49 0.06 -16.55
C PHE A 174 -6.87 -1.22 -17.33
N LEU A 175 -6.98 -2.37 -16.65
CA LEU A 175 -7.50 -3.61 -17.26
C LEU A 175 -9.03 -3.61 -17.44
N GLY A 176 -9.71 -2.50 -17.19
CA GLY A 176 -11.16 -2.36 -17.32
C GLY A 176 -11.96 -2.94 -16.14
N LEU A 177 -11.33 -3.13 -15.00
CA LEU A 177 -11.96 -3.68 -13.80
C LEU A 177 -12.33 -2.57 -12.82
N GLN A 178 -13.50 -2.66 -12.20
CA GLN A 178 -13.92 -1.78 -11.12
C GLN A 178 -13.68 -2.46 -9.76
N VAL A 179 -12.70 -1.98 -9.00
CA VAL A 179 -12.32 -2.57 -7.70
C VAL A 179 -13.33 -2.18 -6.62
N SER A 180 -14.13 -3.15 -6.17
CA SER A 180 -15.12 -2.99 -5.10
C SER A 180 -14.55 -3.22 -3.70
N ARG A 181 -13.55 -4.11 -3.54
CA ARG A 181 -12.89 -4.40 -2.27
C ARG A 181 -11.40 -4.65 -2.50
N LEU A 182 -10.55 -4.13 -1.62
CA LEU A 182 -9.11 -4.35 -1.66
C LEU A 182 -8.60 -4.61 -0.26
N ILE A 183 -7.93 -5.75 -0.08
CA ILE A 183 -7.43 -6.22 1.20
C ILE A 183 -5.94 -6.50 1.06
N ARG A 184 -5.08 -5.88 1.88
CA ARG A 184 -3.68 -6.29 1.97
C ARG A 184 -3.57 -7.49 2.90
N THR A 185 -3.15 -8.64 2.37
CA THR A 185 -3.09 -9.92 3.10
C THR A 185 -1.72 -10.20 3.69
N ALA A 186 -0.65 -9.63 3.10
CA ALA A 186 0.71 -9.81 3.62
C ALA A 186 1.60 -8.59 3.39
N TYR A 187 2.64 -8.46 4.20
CA TYR A 187 3.73 -7.51 4.10
C TYR A 187 5.05 -8.20 4.50
N GLY A 188 5.89 -8.55 3.52
CA GLY A 188 7.03 -9.42 3.73
C GLY A 188 6.60 -10.75 4.35
N PRO A 189 7.25 -11.22 5.42
CA PRO A 189 6.89 -12.48 6.08
C PRO A 189 5.64 -12.39 6.96
N PHE A 190 5.12 -11.19 7.19
CA PHE A 190 3.97 -10.99 8.05
C PHE A 190 2.68 -11.16 7.26
N ILE A 191 1.83 -12.07 7.72
CA ILE A 191 0.54 -12.38 7.10
C ILE A 191 -0.61 -11.93 8.02
N LEU A 192 -1.71 -11.51 7.42
CA LEU A 192 -2.92 -11.11 8.14
C LEU A 192 -3.55 -12.29 8.87
N ALA A 193 -3.51 -13.48 8.27
CA ALA A 193 -4.11 -14.71 8.78
C ALA A 193 -5.55 -14.48 9.31
N ASP A 194 -5.83 -15.01 10.49
CA ASP A 194 -7.14 -14.93 11.13
C ASP A 194 -7.28 -13.75 12.10
N LEU A 195 -6.39 -12.74 12.03
CA LEU A 195 -6.50 -11.55 12.87
C LEU A 195 -7.84 -10.85 12.58
N PRO A 196 -8.74 -10.70 13.58
CA PRO A 196 -10.03 -10.09 13.35
C PRO A 196 -9.93 -8.62 12.91
N VAL A 197 -10.95 -8.13 12.20
CA VAL A 197 -11.01 -6.75 11.73
C VAL A 197 -11.02 -5.78 12.92
N GLY A 198 -10.10 -4.82 12.91
CA GLY A 198 -9.93 -3.82 13.97
C GLY A 198 -9.00 -4.26 15.10
N GLU A 199 -8.56 -5.51 15.11
CA GLU A 199 -7.69 -6.04 16.16
C GLU A 199 -6.19 -5.81 15.85
N VAL A 200 -5.38 -5.85 16.92
CA VAL A 200 -3.93 -5.69 16.88
C VAL A 200 -3.27 -6.93 17.48
N GLY A 201 -2.29 -7.48 16.76
CA GLY A 201 -1.41 -8.55 17.25
C GLY A 201 0.03 -8.08 17.31
N GLU A 202 0.79 -8.46 18.34
CA GLU A 202 2.21 -8.15 18.42
C GLU A 202 3.06 -9.23 17.75
N VAL A 203 4.06 -8.81 16.97
CA VAL A 203 5.06 -9.67 16.37
C VAL A 203 6.07 -10.09 17.45
N ARG A 204 6.36 -11.39 17.55
CA ARG A 204 7.35 -11.88 18.51
C ARG A 204 8.73 -11.28 18.21
N GLN A 205 9.46 -10.92 19.27
CA GLN A 205 10.74 -10.22 19.14
C GLN A 205 11.77 -11.00 18.30
N HIS A 206 11.79 -12.33 18.39
CA HIS A 206 12.73 -13.14 17.60
C HIS A 206 12.42 -13.10 16.10
N ASP A 207 11.11 -13.06 15.71
CA ASP A 207 10.69 -12.94 14.31
C ASP A 207 11.07 -11.58 13.75
N LEU A 208 10.89 -10.50 14.54
CA LEU A 208 11.31 -9.16 14.17
C LEU A 208 12.82 -9.07 13.96
N VAL A 209 13.61 -9.67 14.87
CA VAL A 209 15.08 -9.69 14.76
C VAL A 209 15.51 -10.47 13.51
N ALA A 210 14.92 -11.65 13.26
CA ALA A 210 15.19 -12.44 12.06
C ALA A 210 14.87 -11.65 10.79
N PHE A 211 13.72 -11.01 10.73
CA PHE A 211 13.31 -10.19 9.60
C PHE A 211 14.26 -8.99 9.37
N ARG A 212 14.65 -8.26 10.42
CA ARG A 212 15.62 -7.16 10.29
C ARG A 212 16.96 -7.60 9.70
N LYS A 213 17.40 -8.83 9.95
CA LYS A 213 18.62 -9.38 9.32
C LYS A 213 18.45 -9.54 7.82
N THR A 214 17.28 -9.96 7.35
CA THR A 214 17.01 -10.09 5.89
C THR A 214 17.00 -8.74 5.19
N LEU A 215 16.50 -7.68 5.84
CA LEU A 215 16.50 -6.32 5.28
C LEU A 215 17.93 -5.76 5.07
N LYS A 216 18.85 -6.11 5.95
CA LYS A 216 20.26 -5.67 5.86
C LYS A 216 21.06 -6.49 4.84
N ALA A 217 20.65 -7.73 4.58
CA ALA A 217 21.32 -8.65 3.65
C ALA A 217 20.86 -8.45 2.19
N ALA A 218 19.79 -7.71 1.93
CA ALA A 218 19.35 -7.43 0.58
C ALA A 218 20.40 -6.59 -0.15
N PRO A 219 21.01 -7.08 -1.26
CA PRO A 219 22.00 -6.32 -2.00
C PRO A 219 21.36 -5.04 -2.53
N HIS A 220 22.11 -3.94 -2.44
CA HIS A 220 21.77 -2.70 -3.14
C HIS A 220 21.63 -3.04 -4.62
N ALA A 221 20.41 -3.01 -5.18
CA ALA A 221 20.21 -3.33 -6.59
C ALA A 221 21.04 -2.35 -7.43
N PRO A 222 21.94 -2.84 -8.32
CA PRO A 222 22.64 -1.98 -9.23
C PRO A 222 21.62 -1.30 -10.15
N GLY A 223 21.88 -0.03 -10.45
CA GLY A 223 21.01 0.86 -11.18
C GLY A 223 20.37 0.24 -12.41
N SER A 224 19.08 0.47 -12.53
CA SER A 224 18.19 0.02 -13.58
C SER A 224 18.74 0.29 -14.98
N GLY A 225 19.27 -0.73 -15.62
CA GLY A 225 19.39 -0.77 -17.09
C GLY A 225 17.97 -0.60 -17.66
N LYS A 226 17.83 0.31 -18.62
CA LYS A 226 16.60 0.65 -19.30
C LYS A 226 16.02 -0.62 -19.96
N PRO A 227 14.92 -1.21 -19.48
CA PRO A 227 14.29 -2.34 -20.16
C PRO A 227 13.63 -1.87 -21.45
N PRO A 228 13.45 -2.77 -22.46
CA PRO A 228 12.80 -2.42 -23.71
C PRO A 228 11.36 -1.95 -23.46
N ALA A 229 10.96 -0.93 -24.20
CA ALA A 229 9.61 -0.38 -24.14
C ALA A 229 8.60 -1.41 -24.69
N LEU A 230 7.81 -2.02 -23.84
CA LEU A 230 6.65 -2.80 -24.24
C LEU A 230 5.49 -1.85 -24.55
N ARG A 231 4.94 -1.98 -25.77
CA ARG A 231 3.75 -1.24 -26.21
C ARG A 231 2.56 -1.61 -25.31
N ALA A 232 1.81 -0.61 -24.89
CA ALA A 232 0.56 -0.79 -24.16
C ALA A 232 -0.36 -1.77 -24.91
N ILE A 233 -0.81 -2.80 -24.22
CA ILE A 233 -1.90 -3.65 -24.73
C ILE A 233 -3.17 -2.79 -24.65
N ALA A 234 -3.77 -2.51 -25.79
CA ALA A 234 -5.00 -1.72 -25.86
C ALA A 234 -6.11 -2.39 -25.02
N PRO A 235 -6.90 -1.60 -24.27
CA PRO A 235 -8.05 -2.14 -23.56
C PRO A 235 -9.00 -2.84 -24.53
N PRO A 236 -9.71 -3.91 -24.12
CA PRO A 236 -10.69 -4.57 -24.98
C PRO A 236 -11.75 -3.57 -25.40
N ALA A 237 -12.04 -3.52 -26.71
CA ALA A 237 -13.06 -2.64 -27.28
C ALA A 237 -14.38 -2.83 -26.53
N ALA A 238 -15.04 -1.74 -26.16
CA ALA A 238 -16.36 -1.77 -25.58
C ALA A 238 -17.32 -2.54 -26.51
N PRO A 239 -18.25 -3.38 -25.99
CA PRO A 239 -19.18 -4.11 -26.83
C PRO A 239 -20.00 -3.12 -27.65
N GLY A 240 -19.85 -3.22 -28.98
CA GLY A 240 -20.45 -2.31 -29.95
C GLY A 240 -21.94 -2.16 -29.72
N GLY A 241 -22.36 -0.94 -29.42
CA GLY A 241 -23.78 -0.59 -29.39
C GLY A 241 -24.41 -0.91 -30.74
N ARG A 242 -25.44 -1.78 -30.76
CA ARG A 242 -26.25 -2.08 -31.91
C ARG A 242 -26.77 -0.77 -32.48
N ARG A 243 -26.22 -0.36 -33.62
CA ARG A 243 -26.80 0.73 -34.41
C ARG A 243 -28.21 0.30 -34.79
N GLY A 244 -29.20 1.03 -34.26
CA GLY A 244 -30.60 0.86 -34.63
C GLY A 244 -30.77 1.06 -36.11
N ARG A 245 -31.40 0.09 -36.78
CA ARG A 245 -31.89 0.20 -38.20
C ARG A 245 -32.76 1.44 -38.30
N PRO A 246 -32.62 2.26 -39.38
CA PRO A 246 -33.54 3.34 -39.64
C PRO A 246 -34.93 2.77 -39.93
N ARG A 247 -35.93 3.21 -39.20
CA ARG A 247 -37.34 2.92 -39.50
C ARG A 247 -37.72 3.63 -40.78
N HIS A 248 -38.06 2.86 -41.84
CA HIS A 248 -38.77 3.34 -43.01
C HIS A 248 -40.08 4.00 -42.57
N ARG A 249 -40.21 5.30 -42.76
CA ARG A 249 -41.48 6.02 -42.73
C ARG A 249 -42.23 5.69 -44.02
N SER A 250 -43.28 4.89 -43.92
CA SER A 250 -44.29 4.77 -44.95
C SER A 250 -45.10 6.06 -45.01
N GLY A 251 -45.03 6.78 -46.13
CA GLY A 251 -45.87 7.95 -46.40
C GLY A 251 -47.31 7.53 -46.68
N PRO A 252 -48.29 8.44 -46.47
CA PRO A 252 -49.68 8.15 -46.71
C PRO A 252 -50.03 8.10 -48.22
N ALA A 253 -50.93 7.18 -48.59
CA ALA A 253 -51.46 6.98 -49.91
C ALA A 253 -52.31 8.20 -50.37
N PRO A 254 -52.38 8.52 -51.68
CA PRO A 254 -53.17 9.62 -52.18
C PRO A 254 -54.69 9.24 -52.26
N THR A 255 -55.52 10.11 -51.72
CA THR A 255 -57.00 10.04 -51.85
C THR A 255 -57.43 10.38 -53.26
N LYS A 256 -58.24 9.55 -53.87
CA LYS A 256 -58.98 9.81 -55.15
C LYS A 256 -60.11 10.78 -54.91
N PRO A 257 -60.38 11.71 -55.84
CA PRO A 257 -61.56 12.54 -55.80
C PRO A 257 -62.80 11.78 -56.34
N ARG A 258 -63.89 11.93 -55.60
CA ARG A 258 -65.22 11.62 -56.11
C ARG A 258 -65.81 12.87 -56.68
N GLY A 259 -66.32 12.71 -57.93
CA GLY A 259 -67.23 13.65 -58.58
C GLY A 259 -68.62 13.64 -58.00
#